data_e49873dc693e45097de4347363f28bd4
#
_entry.id   e49873dc693e45097de4347363f28bd4
#
_cell.length_a   1.000
_cell.length_b   1.000
_cell.length_c   1.000
_cell.angle_alpha   90.00
_cell.angle_beta   90.00
_cell.angle_gamma   90.00
#
_symmetry.space_group_name_H-M   'P 1'
#
loop_
_entity.id
_entity.type
_entity.pdbx_description
1 polymer ?
#
loop_
_entity_poly.entity_id
_entity_poly.type
_entity_poly.pdbx_seq_one_letter_code
_entity_poly.pdbx_strand_id
1 'polypeptide(L)'
;KEMAAADYYQQLLDIEYSQGYVMVVQFGQSYENGRLVSPVGMNVKAQSFYPEFRDVVKSAFPCVVGNIMSNRIPVVVPCEIFQNPYEDRIDLVEKARELVARLEGRLDAKFRVGIGRVWEMEELERSYREALRALNGSLSRVIHIEDLSQNGVYDEAFPGNDEKRMFRCLEEGNEEGMLQEVNFFCDWMVEHYSQ
;
A
#
# COMPACT_ATOMS: atom_id res chain seq x y z
N LYS A 1 -8.78 30.28 6.96
CA LYS A 1 -9.54 29.88 5.74
C LYS A 1 -9.34 28.41 5.38
N GLU A 2 -8.19 27.80 5.71
CA GLU A 2 -7.93 26.37 5.46
C GLU A 2 -8.64 25.46 6.49
N MET A 3 -8.73 25.88 7.73
CA MET A 3 -9.46 25.14 8.78
C MET A 3 -10.95 24.94 8.43
N ALA A 4 -11.58 25.94 7.82
CA ALA A 4 -12.97 25.84 7.38
C ALA A 4 -13.23 24.84 6.23
N ALA A 5 -12.19 24.47 5.47
CA ALA A 5 -12.32 23.49 4.41
C ALA A 5 -12.26 22.05 4.97
N ALA A 6 -11.39 21.77 5.93
CA ALA A 6 -11.31 20.46 6.59
C ALA A 6 -12.62 20.14 7.33
N ASP A 7 -13.13 21.08 8.12
CA ASP A 7 -14.42 20.96 8.82
C ASP A 7 -15.58 20.71 7.85
N TYR A 8 -15.57 21.38 6.70
CA TYR A 8 -16.59 21.19 5.66
C TYR A 8 -16.55 19.77 5.07
N TYR A 9 -15.36 19.26 4.76
CA TYR A 9 -15.21 17.91 4.23
C TYR A 9 -15.52 16.82 5.28
N GLN A 10 -15.20 17.06 6.55
CA GLN A 10 -15.58 16.16 7.66
C GLN A 10 -17.11 16.05 7.77
N GLN A 11 -17.81 17.18 7.73
CA GLN A 11 -19.27 17.20 7.73
C GLN A 11 -19.89 16.56 6.48
N LEU A 12 -19.31 16.82 5.31
CA LEU A 12 -19.79 16.25 4.03
C LEU A 12 -19.64 14.73 3.97
N LEU A 13 -18.58 14.19 4.61
CA LEU A 13 -18.26 12.77 4.63
C LEU A 13 -18.82 12.06 5.87
N ASP A 14 -19.54 12.78 6.75
CA ASP A 14 -20.08 12.26 8.01
C ASP A 14 -18.99 11.64 8.91
N ILE A 15 -17.81 12.29 8.96
CA ILE A 15 -16.67 11.84 9.75
C ILE A 15 -16.76 12.46 11.15
N GLU A 16 -17.08 11.63 12.15
CA GLU A 16 -17.20 12.07 13.55
C GLU A 16 -15.85 12.16 14.28
N TYR A 17 -14.79 11.54 13.74
CA TYR A 17 -13.48 11.44 14.40
C TYR A 17 -12.52 12.53 13.92
N SER A 18 -11.75 13.09 14.87
CA SER A 18 -10.68 14.05 14.55
C SER A 18 -9.39 13.38 14.05
N GLN A 19 -9.28 12.07 14.19
CA GLN A 19 -8.12 11.28 13.82
C GLN A 19 -8.47 10.14 12.88
N GLY A 20 -7.44 9.60 12.24
CA GLY A 20 -7.58 8.47 11.36
C GLY A 20 -6.23 7.99 10.84
N TYR A 21 -6.27 6.95 10.06
CA TYR A 21 -5.11 6.41 9.36
C TYR A 21 -5.45 6.11 7.90
N VAL A 22 -4.41 5.94 7.10
CA VAL A 22 -4.55 5.58 5.70
C VAL A 22 -4.02 4.17 5.48
N MET A 23 -4.83 3.36 4.82
CA MET A 23 -4.38 2.14 4.16
C MET A 23 -4.22 2.41 2.67
N VAL A 24 -3.16 1.90 2.07
CA VAL A 24 -3.02 1.86 0.62
C VAL A 24 -3.14 0.42 0.17
N VAL A 25 -4.20 0.14 -0.57
CA VAL A 25 -4.43 -1.19 -1.15
C VAL A 25 -3.83 -1.20 -2.54
N GLN A 26 -2.79 -2.01 -2.73
CA GLN A 26 -2.15 -2.23 -4.02
C GLN A 26 -2.71 -3.51 -4.64
N PHE A 27 -3.22 -3.40 -5.87
CA PHE A 27 -3.55 -4.58 -6.66
C PHE A 27 -2.42 -4.90 -7.62
N GLY A 28 -2.11 -6.18 -7.71
CA GLY A 28 -0.96 -6.66 -8.46
C GLY A 28 -1.36 -7.53 -9.62
N GLN A 29 -0.32 -8.08 -10.24
CA GLN A 29 -0.35 -8.88 -11.44
C GLN A 29 -1.39 -10.00 -11.37
N SER A 30 -2.29 -10.05 -12.33
CA SER A 30 -3.05 -11.25 -12.64
C SER A 30 -2.52 -11.88 -13.92
N TYR A 31 -2.58 -13.21 -13.99
CA TYR A 31 -2.23 -13.96 -15.18
C TYR A 31 -3.53 -14.36 -15.89
N GLU A 32 -3.67 -13.98 -17.15
CA GLU A 32 -4.71 -14.50 -18.02
C GLU A 32 -4.08 -15.40 -19.07
N ASN A 33 -4.56 -16.63 -19.15
CA ASN A 33 -4.05 -17.65 -20.11
C ASN A 33 -2.53 -17.86 -20.05
N GLY A 34 -1.94 -17.81 -18.85
CA GLY A 34 -0.50 -17.98 -18.64
C GLY A 34 0.36 -16.78 -19.05
N ARG A 35 -0.25 -15.64 -19.40
CA ARG A 35 0.45 -14.40 -19.71
C ARG A 35 0.16 -13.33 -18.68
N LEU A 36 1.18 -12.54 -18.38
CA LEU A 36 1.06 -11.38 -17.49
C LEU A 36 0.14 -10.34 -18.13
N VAL A 37 -0.89 -9.94 -17.39
CA VAL A 37 -1.76 -8.84 -17.84
C VAL A 37 -0.96 -7.54 -17.84
N SER A 38 -0.98 -6.81 -18.94
CA SER A 38 -0.27 -5.53 -19.06
C SER A 38 -0.79 -4.49 -18.03
N PRO A 39 0.02 -3.49 -17.65
CA PRO A 39 -0.45 -2.42 -16.75
C PRO A 39 -1.73 -1.73 -17.22
N VAL A 40 -1.91 -1.58 -18.52
CA VAL A 40 -3.14 -1.01 -19.11
C VAL A 40 -4.32 -1.96 -18.92
N GLY A 41 -4.12 -3.26 -19.17
CA GLY A 41 -5.13 -4.29 -18.94
C GLY A 41 -5.55 -4.35 -17.47
N MET A 42 -4.59 -4.21 -16.53
CA MET A 42 -4.88 -4.16 -15.10
C MET A 42 -5.71 -2.94 -14.71
N ASN A 43 -5.47 -1.78 -15.30
CA ASN A 43 -6.27 -0.59 -15.03
C ASN A 43 -7.71 -0.74 -15.55
N VAL A 44 -7.89 -1.32 -16.73
CA VAL A 44 -9.23 -1.61 -17.26
C VAL A 44 -9.96 -2.62 -16.35
N LYS A 45 -9.28 -3.68 -15.94
CA LYS A 45 -9.81 -4.68 -15.01
C LYS A 45 -10.16 -4.05 -13.65
N ALA A 46 -9.30 -3.15 -13.14
CA ALA A 46 -9.53 -2.44 -11.90
C ALA A 46 -10.79 -1.58 -11.95
N GLN A 47 -11.05 -0.89 -13.05
CA GLN A 47 -12.29 -0.14 -13.23
C GLN A 47 -13.54 -1.05 -13.14
N SER A 48 -13.46 -2.26 -13.66
CA SER A 48 -14.58 -3.20 -13.63
C SER A 48 -14.84 -3.76 -12.23
N PHE A 49 -13.81 -4.03 -11.44
CA PHE A 49 -13.99 -4.58 -10.09
C PHE A 49 -14.14 -3.50 -9.00
N TYR A 50 -13.85 -2.23 -9.30
CA TYR A 50 -13.83 -1.16 -8.29
C TYR A 50 -15.13 -1.02 -7.47
N PRO A 51 -16.34 -1.12 -8.04
CA PRO A 51 -17.57 -1.07 -7.23
C PRO A 51 -17.63 -2.16 -6.17
N GLU A 52 -17.31 -3.41 -6.55
CA GLU A 52 -17.30 -4.54 -5.61
C GLU A 52 -16.16 -4.43 -4.60
N PHE A 53 -14.97 -4.00 -5.04
CA PHE A 53 -13.86 -3.67 -4.16
C PHE A 53 -14.28 -2.70 -3.06
N ARG A 54 -14.90 -1.59 -3.44
CA ARG A 54 -15.38 -0.56 -2.51
C ARG A 54 -16.39 -1.14 -1.50
N ASP A 55 -17.32 -1.96 -1.95
CA ASP A 55 -18.34 -2.55 -1.08
C ASP A 55 -17.71 -3.53 -0.08
N VAL A 56 -16.74 -4.36 -0.51
CA VAL A 56 -16.00 -5.27 0.38
C VAL A 56 -15.21 -4.49 1.42
N VAL A 57 -14.49 -3.44 1.03
CA VAL A 57 -13.69 -2.61 1.94
C VAL A 57 -14.59 -1.92 2.97
N LYS A 58 -15.68 -1.29 2.53
CA LYS A 58 -16.65 -0.62 3.41
C LYS A 58 -17.37 -1.58 4.35
N SER A 59 -17.54 -2.85 3.97
CA SER A 59 -18.11 -3.86 4.88
C SER A 59 -17.14 -4.26 6.01
N ALA A 60 -15.85 -4.08 5.81
CA ALA A 60 -14.81 -4.41 6.77
C ALA A 60 -14.42 -3.22 7.66
N PHE A 61 -14.41 -2.01 7.11
CA PHE A 61 -13.97 -0.79 7.78
C PHE A 61 -14.97 0.36 7.58
N PRO A 62 -15.27 1.14 8.62
CA PRO A 62 -15.93 2.43 8.46
C PRO A 62 -14.91 3.38 7.78
N CYS A 63 -15.02 3.59 6.48
CA CYS A 63 -13.95 4.25 5.72
C CYS A 63 -14.44 5.01 4.51
N VAL A 64 -13.60 5.90 4.03
CA VAL A 64 -13.70 6.54 2.72
C VAL A 64 -12.72 5.87 1.76
N VAL A 65 -13.25 5.32 0.68
CA VAL A 65 -12.44 4.68 -0.37
C VAL A 65 -12.15 5.69 -1.46
N GLY A 66 -10.86 5.94 -1.70
CA GLY A 66 -10.40 6.87 -2.74
C GLY A 66 -10.42 6.26 -4.14
N ASN A 67 -10.07 7.07 -5.12
CA ASN A 67 -10.01 6.65 -6.52
C ASN A 67 -8.80 5.75 -6.81
N ILE A 68 -8.88 5.02 -7.92
CA ILE A 68 -7.76 4.24 -8.44
C ILE A 68 -6.66 5.20 -8.89
N MET A 69 -5.47 5.02 -8.33
CA MET A 69 -4.26 5.77 -8.66
C MET A 69 -3.20 4.78 -9.15
N SER A 70 -3.07 4.62 -10.47
CA SER A 70 -2.25 3.58 -11.08
C SER A 70 -2.73 2.18 -10.64
N ASN A 71 -1.97 1.47 -9.82
CA ASN A 71 -2.34 0.17 -9.26
C ASN A 71 -2.62 0.23 -7.74
N ARG A 72 -3.01 1.38 -7.22
CA ARG A 72 -3.23 1.64 -5.80
C ARG A 72 -4.57 2.33 -5.56
N ILE A 73 -5.17 2.00 -4.45
CA ILE A 73 -6.41 2.61 -3.98
C ILE A 73 -6.19 3.04 -2.53
N PRO A 74 -6.18 4.35 -2.23
CA PRO A 74 -6.10 4.81 -0.86
C PRO A 74 -7.44 4.62 -0.15
N VAL A 75 -7.37 4.25 1.12
CA VAL A 75 -8.54 4.07 2.00
C VAL A 75 -8.26 4.84 3.28
N VAL A 76 -9.09 5.84 3.56
CA VAL A 76 -9.03 6.61 4.80
C VAL A 76 -9.97 5.99 5.83
N VAL A 77 -9.43 5.64 6.98
CA VAL A 77 -10.19 5.06 8.09
C VAL A 77 -10.17 6.02 9.27
N PRO A 78 -11.28 6.74 9.51
CA PRO A 78 -11.45 7.52 10.73
C PRO A 78 -11.48 6.59 11.94
N CYS A 79 -10.83 6.96 13.02
CA CYS A 79 -10.81 6.17 14.25
C CYS A 79 -10.59 7.03 15.48
N GLU A 80 -10.90 6.48 16.66
CA GLU A 80 -10.46 7.03 17.94
C GLU A 80 -8.96 6.81 18.15
N ILE A 81 -8.39 7.52 19.11
CA ILE A 81 -7.00 7.31 19.53
C ILE A 81 -6.85 5.88 20.03
N PHE A 82 -5.84 5.18 19.55
CA PHE A 82 -5.49 3.86 20.06
C PHE A 82 -5.14 3.92 21.54
N GLN A 83 -5.88 3.16 22.35
CA GLN A 83 -5.67 3.11 23.80
C GLN A 83 -4.47 2.21 24.14
N ASN A 84 -4.32 1.13 23.38
CA ASN A 84 -3.16 0.24 23.44
C ASN A 84 -2.53 0.13 22.05
N PRO A 85 -1.61 1.03 21.67
CA PRO A 85 -1.09 1.10 20.30
C PRO A 85 -0.53 -0.22 19.75
N TYR A 86 -0.01 -1.07 20.62
CA TYR A 86 0.55 -2.37 20.19
C TYR A 86 -0.55 -3.38 19.87
N GLU A 87 -1.52 -3.57 20.76
CA GLU A 87 -2.63 -4.52 20.56
C GLU A 87 -3.55 -4.05 19.45
N ASP A 88 -3.92 -2.78 19.45
CA ASP A 88 -4.77 -2.16 18.43
C ASP A 88 -4.15 -2.30 17.02
N ARG A 89 -2.80 -2.21 16.92
CA ARG A 89 -2.07 -2.44 15.68
C ARG A 89 -2.13 -3.88 15.24
N ILE A 90 -1.98 -4.85 16.15
CA ILE A 90 -2.09 -6.28 15.82
C ILE A 90 -3.47 -6.59 15.28
N ASP A 91 -4.51 -6.14 15.96
CA ASP A 91 -5.90 -6.34 15.55
C ASP A 91 -6.18 -5.70 14.19
N LEU A 92 -5.63 -4.52 13.95
CA LEU A 92 -5.73 -3.83 12.67
C LEU A 92 -5.07 -4.62 11.54
N VAL A 93 -3.87 -5.14 11.76
CA VAL A 93 -3.15 -5.95 10.76
C VAL A 93 -3.91 -7.25 10.46
N GLU A 94 -4.44 -7.93 11.48
CA GLU A 94 -5.26 -9.14 11.29
C GLU A 94 -6.54 -8.83 10.50
N LYS A 95 -7.24 -7.77 10.84
CA LYS A 95 -8.43 -7.33 10.12
C LYS A 95 -8.13 -6.97 8.66
N ALA A 96 -6.97 -6.38 8.39
CA ALA A 96 -6.52 -6.09 7.03
C ALA A 96 -6.13 -7.38 6.26
N ARG A 97 -5.59 -8.40 6.93
CA ARG A 97 -5.36 -9.73 6.33
C ARG A 97 -6.66 -10.42 5.92
N GLU A 98 -7.68 -10.35 6.78
CA GLU A 98 -9.01 -10.85 6.45
C GLU A 98 -9.63 -10.10 5.26
N LEU A 99 -9.44 -8.76 5.19
CA LEU A 99 -9.86 -7.97 4.05
C LEU A 99 -9.20 -8.46 2.76
N VAL A 100 -7.87 -8.66 2.76
CA VAL A 100 -7.15 -9.17 1.59
C VAL A 100 -7.69 -10.53 1.16
N ALA A 101 -7.91 -11.45 2.11
CA ALA A 101 -8.48 -12.77 1.81
C ALA A 101 -9.88 -12.67 1.18
N ARG A 102 -10.73 -11.77 1.68
CA ARG A 102 -12.07 -11.55 1.10
C ARG A 102 -12.02 -10.94 -0.29
N LEU A 103 -11.12 -9.98 -0.52
CA LEU A 103 -10.92 -9.36 -1.83
C LEU A 103 -10.45 -10.40 -2.86
N GLU A 104 -9.43 -11.19 -2.51
CA GLU A 104 -8.90 -12.25 -3.40
C GLU A 104 -9.89 -13.39 -3.63
N GLY A 105 -10.83 -13.61 -2.71
CA GLY A 105 -11.89 -14.61 -2.89
C GLY A 105 -13.03 -14.15 -3.80
N ARG A 106 -13.17 -12.86 -4.05
CA ARG A 106 -14.25 -12.28 -4.87
C ARG A 106 -13.76 -11.68 -6.17
N LEU A 107 -12.56 -11.12 -6.15
CA LEU A 107 -11.98 -10.37 -7.27
C LEU A 107 -10.81 -11.17 -7.83
N ASP A 108 -10.75 -11.27 -9.16
CA ASP A 108 -9.64 -11.93 -9.85
C ASP A 108 -8.42 -10.99 -9.92
N ALA A 109 -7.83 -10.73 -8.75
CA ALA A 109 -6.62 -9.94 -8.58
C ALA A 109 -5.91 -10.32 -7.27
N LYS A 110 -4.62 -10.01 -7.17
CA LYS A 110 -3.84 -10.14 -5.94
C LYS A 110 -3.73 -8.77 -5.27
N PHE A 111 -3.80 -8.78 -3.94
CA PHE A 111 -3.82 -7.54 -3.17
C PHE A 111 -2.73 -7.52 -2.11
N ARG A 112 -2.20 -6.32 -1.87
CA ARG A 112 -1.31 -5.99 -0.77
C ARG A 112 -1.80 -4.73 -0.09
N VAL A 113 -1.59 -4.62 1.22
CA VAL A 113 -2.02 -3.47 2.01
C VAL A 113 -0.86 -2.93 2.83
N GLY A 114 -0.54 -1.67 2.62
CA GLY A 114 0.32 -0.89 3.50
C GLY A 114 -0.53 -0.02 4.42
N ILE A 115 -0.14 0.09 5.68
CA ILE A 115 -0.89 0.82 6.71
C ILE A 115 0.02 1.85 7.36
N GLY A 116 -0.41 3.11 7.36
CA GLY A 116 0.24 4.20 8.09
C GLY A 116 -0.24 4.28 9.54
N ARG A 117 0.42 5.13 10.33
CA ARG A 117 0.01 5.44 11.70
C ARG A 117 -1.26 6.28 11.72
N VAL A 118 -1.87 6.33 12.90
CA VAL A 118 -2.96 7.27 13.20
C VAL A 118 -2.38 8.68 13.33
N TRP A 119 -3.03 9.63 12.67
CA TRP A 119 -2.71 11.06 12.67
C TRP A 119 -3.99 11.88 12.80
N GLU A 120 -3.86 13.15 13.14
CA GLU A 120 -4.97 14.10 13.02
C GLU A 120 -5.42 14.18 11.56
N MET A 121 -6.70 14.46 11.31
CA MET A 121 -7.26 14.46 9.96
C MET A 121 -6.56 15.43 8.99
N GLU A 122 -6.04 16.55 9.50
CA GLU A 122 -5.26 17.52 8.72
C GLU A 122 -3.88 16.98 8.31
N GLU A 123 -3.39 15.95 9.00
CA GLU A 123 -2.07 15.35 8.80
C GLU A 123 -2.13 13.97 8.13
N LEU A 124 -3.28 13.54 7.61
CA LEU A 124 -3.44 12.22 6.96
C LEU A 124 -2.50 11.97 5.78
N GLU A 125 -1.95 13.01 5.19
CA GLU A 125 -0.89 12.88 4.19
C GLU A 125 0.33 12.13 4.74
N ARG A 126 0.67 12.32 6.02
CA ARG A 126 1.76 11.56 6.67
C ARG A 126 1.44 10.07 6.72
N SER A 127 0.22 9.74 7.16
CA SER A 127 -0.24 8.34 7.17
C SER A 127 -0.21 7.70 5.79
N TYR A 128 -0.62 8.44 4.76
CA TYR A 128 -0.54 7.98 3.37
C TYR A 128 0.89 7.68 2.92
N ARG A 129 1.84 8.60 3.20
CA ARG A 129 3.26 8.39 2.89
C ARG A 129 3.84 7.18 3.62
N GLU A 130 3.48 7.01 4.91
CA GLU A 130 3.88 5.86 5.71
C GLU A 130 3.33 4.54 5.14
N ALA A 131 2.06 4.51 4.73
CA ALA A 131 1.45 3.35 4.08
C ALA A 131 2.17 2.96 2.78
N LEU A 132 2.58 3.95 1.97
CA LEU A 132 3.40 3.71 0.78
C LEU A 132 4.79 3.17 1.12
N ARG A 133 5.45 3.74 2.14
CA ARG A 133 6.76 3.23 2.62
C ARG A 133 6.64 1.80 3.11
N ALA A 134 5.58 1.46 3.85
CA ALA A 134 5.31 0.11 4.31
C ALA A 134 5.21 -0.87 3.13
N LEU A 135 4.45 -0.53 2.08
CA LEU A 135 4.34 -1.35 0.87
C LEU A 135 5.66 -1.53 0.13
N ASN A 136 6.47 -0.47 0.05
CA ASN A 136 7.73 -0.50 -0.67
C ASN A 136 8.83 -1.21 0.13
N GLY A 137 8.81 -1.10 1.46
CA GLY A 137 9.82 -1.67 2.36
C GLY A 137 9.59 -3.13 2.76
N SER A 138 8.52 -3.78 2.32
CA SER A 138 8.22 -5.17 2.67
C SER A 138 7.56 -5.89 1.51
N LEU A 139 7.78 -7.19 1.41
CA LEU A 139 7.06 -8.09 0.48
C LEU A 139 5.82 -8.72 1.11
N SER A 140 5.54 -8.45 2.39
CA SER A 140 4.36 -8.97 3.09
C SER A 140 3.07 -8.51 2.42
N ARG A 141 2.04 -9.34 2.50
CA ARG A 141 0.70 -9.00 1.97
C ARG A 141 0.07 -7.84 2.71
N VAL A 142 0.27 -7.78 4.02
CA VAL A 142 -0.18 -6.69 4.88
C VAL A 142 0.98 -6.27 5.76
N ILE A 143 1.26 -4.98 5.80
CA ILE A 143 2.36 -4.42 6.58
C ILE A 143 1.95 -3.07 7.16
N HIS A 144 2.11 -2.91 8.47
CA HIS A 144 2.03 -1.62 9.14
C HIS A 144 3.41 -0.96 9.14
N ILE A 145 3.47 0.36 9.05
CA ILE A 145 4.74 1.10 8.99
C ILE A 145 5.66 0.80 10.18
N GLU A 146 5.10 0.59 11.36
CA GLU A 146 5.89 0.27 12.57
C GLU A 146 6.44 -1.16 12.60
N ASP A 147 5.95 -2.04 11.73
CA ASP A 147 6.44 -3.41 11.59
C ASP A 147 7.59 -3.52 10.58
N LEU A 148 7.93 -2.43 9.90
CA LEU A 148 9.18 -2.36 9.16
C LEU A 148 10.33 -2.43 10.15
N SER A 149 11.15 -3.48 10.06
CA SER A 149 12.33 -3.61 10.91
C SER A 149 13.19 -2.36 10.77
N GLN A 150 13.53 -1.74 11.90
CA GLN A 150 14.35 -0.52 11.96
C GLN A 150 15.80 -0.74 11.51
N ASN A 151 16.16 -1.95 11.11
CA ASN A 151 17.50 -2.30 10.61
C ASN A 151 17.70 -1.94 9.12
N GLY A 152 16.70 -1.37 8.47
CA GLY A 152 16.85 -0.72 7.19
C GLY A 152 16.43 0.74 7.32
N VAL A 153 17.35 1.61 7.63
CA VAL A 153 17.22 3.00 7.16
C VAL A 153 17.30 2.87 5.64
N TYR A 154 16.18 2.47 5.03
CA TYR A 154 16.04 2.64 3.60
C TYR A 154 15.92 4.14 3.39
N ASP A 155 17.08 4.75 3.09
CA ASP A 155 17.14 6.08 2.53
C ASP A 155 16.12 6.15 1.38
N GLU A 156 15.44 7.28 1.21
CA GLU A 156 14.52 7.49 0.07
C GLU A 156 15.19 7.22 -1.28
N ALA A 157 16.52 7.20 -1.30
CA ALA A 157 17.37 6.85 -2.42
C ALA A 157 17.57 5.33 -2.65
N PHE A 158 17.18 4.44 -1.72
CA PHE A 158 17.43 3.00 -1.90
C PHE A 158 16.66 2.43 -3.09
N PRO A 159 17.31 1.74 -4.03
CA PRO A 159 16.70 1.25 -5.27
C PRO A 159 15.84 0.00 -5.05
N GLY A 160 14.86 0.05 -4.15
CA GLY A 160 13.98 -1.08 -3.82
C GLY A 160 13.13 -1.59 -5.00
N ASN A 161 12.98 -0.79 -6.05
CA ASN A 161 12.36 -1.24 -7.29
C ASN A 161 13.31 -2.11 -8.12
N ASP A 162 14.61 -1.90 -8.01
CA ASP A 162 15.64 -2.64 -8.73
C ASP A 162 15.83 -4.01 -8.11
N GLU A 163 15.79 -4.12 -6.77
CA GLU A 163 15.72 -5.39 -6.06
C GLU A 163 14.53 -6.25 -6.53
N LYS A 164 13.35 -5.65 -6.66
CA LYS A 164 12.16 -6.35 -7.18
C LYS A 164 12.33 -6.80 -8.63
N ARG A 165 13.02 -6.01 -9.46
CA ARG A 165 13.33 -6.39 -10.84
C ARG A 165 14.32 -7.54 -10.90
N MET A 166 15.33 -7.54 -10.05
CA MET A 166 16.28 -8.66 -9.90
C MET A 166 15.56 -9.97 -9.58
N PHE A 167 14.68 -9.97 -8.57
CA PHE A 167 13.90 -11.16 -8.23
C PHE A 167 12.97 -11.62 -9.35
N ARG A 168 12.37 -10.68 -10.08
CA ARG A 168 11.57 -11.01 -11.26
C ARG A 168 12.40 -11.67 -12.36
N CYS A 169 13.57 -11.13 -12.68
CA CYS A 169 14.48 -11.72 -13.65
C CYS A 169 14.89 -13.14 -13.23
N LEU A 170 15.10 -13.37 -11.93
CA LEU A 170 15.40 -14.69 -11.38
C LEU A 170 14.23 -15.68 -11.57
N GLU A 171 13.01 -15.25 -11.26
CA GLU A 171 11.80 -16.08 -11.42
C GLU A 171 11.51 -16.42 -12.89
N GLU A 172 11.83 -15.50 -13.80
CA GLU A 172 11.65 -15.65 -15.25
C GLU A 172 12.82 -16.40 -15.93
N GLY A 173 13.88 -16.73 -15.18
CA GLY A 173 15.09 -17.33 -15.73
C GLY A 173 15.86 -16.41 -16.69
N ASN A 174 15.67 -15.10 -16.58
CA ASN A 174 16.31 -14.08 -17.39
C ASN A 174 17.68 -13.69 -16.80
N GLU A 175 18.73 -14.47 -17.13
CA GLU A 175 20.09 -14.26 -16.61
C GLU A 175 20.69 -12.91 -17.03
N GLU A 176 20.44 -12.47 -18.27
CA GLU A 176 20.98 -11.22 -18.80
C GLU A 176 20.34 -10.00 -18.10
N GLY A 177 19.03 -10.01 -17.94
CA GLY A 177 18.30 -8.99 -17.20
C GLY A 177 18.73 -8.94 -15.72
N MET A 178 18.93 -10.09 -15.09
CA MET A 178 19.42 -10.19 -13.73
C MET A 178 20.83 -9.57 -13.58
N LEU A 179 21.75 -9.85 -14.47
CA LEU A 179 23.09 -9.27 -14.47
C LEU A 179 23.07 -7.74 -14.63
N GLN A 180 22.19 -7.21 -15.46
CA GLN A 180 22.01 -5.77 -15.63
C GLN A 180 21.53 -5.10 -14.33
N GLU A 181 20.52 -5.67 -13.69
CA GLU A 181 19.97 -5.13 -12.43
C GLU A 181 20.98 -5.24 -11.28
N VAL A 182 21.76 -6.33 -11.20
CA VAL A 182 22.84 -6.49 -10.20
C VAL A 182 23.93 -5.43 -10.41
N ASN A 183 24.36 -5.19 -11.65
CA ASN A 183 25.37 -4.19 -11.95
C ASN A 183 24.88 -2.78 -11.57
N PHE A 184 23.63 -2.45 -11.91
CA PHE A 184 23.03 -1.18 -11.53
C PHE A 184 22.97 -1.01 -10.01
N PHE A 185 22.60 -2.05 -9.27
CA PHE A 185 22.56 -2.03 -7.81
C PHE A 185 23.96 -1.87 -7.20
N CYS A 186 24.96 -2.55 -7.77
CA CYS A 186 26.36 -2.40 -7.34
C CYS A 186 26.88 -0.98 -7.59
N ASP A 187 26.61 -0.40 -8.74
CA ASP A 187 27.01 0.97 -9.08
C ASP A 187 26.37 1.97 -8.10
N TRP A 188 25.08 1.80 -7.82
CA TRP A 188 24.37 2.61 -6.84
C TRP A 188 25.00 2.48 -5.43
N MET A 189 25.37 1.26 -4.99
CA MET A 189 26.05 1.03 -3.71
C MET A 189 27.40 1.74 -3.66
N VAL A 190 28.17 1.67 -4.73
CA VAL A 190 29.46 2.35 -4.82
C VAL A 190 29.30 3.86 -4.71
N GLU A 191 28.31 4.44 -5.38
CA GLU A 191 28.05 5.89 -5.34
C GLU A 191 27.61 6.38 -3.95
N HIS A 192 26.81 5.57 -3.20
CA HIS A 192 26.18 6.03 -1.96
C HIS A 192 26.93 5.58 -0.69
N TYR A 193 27.75 4.54 -0.77
CA TYR A 193 28.47 3.99 0.41
C TYR A 193 29.99 3.95 0.28
N SER A 194 30.56 4.43 -0.83
CA SER A 194 32.02 4.58 -0.97
C SER A 194 32.50 5.92 -0.39
N GLN A 195 32.35 6.09 0.93
CA GLN A 195 33.04 7.16 1.66
C GLN A 195 33.94 6.57 2.73
#